data_3228b15f1e2a34c1ecca8389fc402518
#
_entry.id   3228b15f1e2a34c1ecca8389fc402518
#
_cell.length_a   1.000
_cell.length_b   1.000
_cell.length_c   1.000
_cell.angle_alpha   90.00
_cell.angle_beta   90.00
_cell.angle_gamma   90.00
#
_symmetry.space_group_name_H-M   'P 1'
#
loop_
_entity.id
_entity.type
_entity.pdbx_description
1 polymer ?
#
loop_
_entity_poly.entity_id
_entity_poly.type
_entity_poly.pdbx_seq_one_letter_code
_entity_poly.pdbx_strand_id
1 'polypeptide(L)'
;MEPFEPEGTLKGHLAQLPRNELGHLQLGHAAQSPVQPDPSEPRGGAAAGRSPTPPSSVPPSRPPSLRRCLPGAARVLRPAAELGMAGLAGALCLAAAAACLLPAQGWESDAGWTLQKYSHQPSILHSDAIQKVAEETDVTEMWENDLRPILIERYPGSPGNYAVRQHIKERLQRLQAGWEIEEDTFQKYTPYGYQTFSNIISTVNPSAKRHLVLACHYDSKFFGPQWHGRVFVGATDSAVPCAMMLELARALDNKLQSIQMSSASRPDLSLQLIFFDGEEAFVRWSPSDSLYGSQHLAQKMVSTPHPPGSTTTNQLQGMDLLILLDLIGAPNPVFPDYFPNTSRWFQRLQAIEQKLHSMNLLKNHLDETQYFQNNVHRGLVEDDHVPFLLRGVPVLHLIPSPFPEVWHTMEDTEENLDQTTIENLSKILQVFVLEYLNL
;
A
#
# COMPACT_ATOMS: atom_id res chain seq x y z
N MET A 1 -41.27 -30.54 17.71
CA MET A 1 -41.15 -29.36 18.58
C MET A 1 -40.93 -28.19 17.66
N GLU A 2 -41.82 -27.27 17.73
CA GLU A 2 -42.32 -26.42 16.66
C GLU A 2 -41.31 -25.41 16.06
N PRO A 3 -41.52 -25.01 14.80
CA PRO A 3 -40.67 -24.00 14.12
C PRO A 3 -41.22 -22.59 14.38
N PHE A 4 -40.31 -21.62 14.56
CA PHE A 4 -40.62 -20.20 14.60
C PHE A 4 -40.42 -19.59 13.20
N GLU A 5 -41.51 -18.98 12.69
CA GLU A 5 -41.52 -18.13 11.48
C GLU A 5 -41.06 -16.69 11.77
N PRO A 6 -40.55 -15.97 10.76
CA PRO A 6 -40.23 -14.53 10.91
C PRO A 6 -41.27 -13.64 10.25
N GLU A 7 -41.80 -12.68 10.96
CA GLU A 7 -42.46 -11.49 10.37
C GLU A 7 -41.77 -10.21 10.82
N GLY A 8 -41.59 -9.27 9.90
CA GLY A 8 -41.24 -7.91 10.24
C GLY A 8 -40.55 -7.09 9.14
N THR A 9 -41.31 -6.74 8.09
CA THR A 9 -40.97 -5.74 7.06
C THR A 9 -40.82 -4.35 7.65
N LEU A 10 -39.68 -3.68 7.44
CA LEU A 10 -39.55 -2.22 7.57
C LEU A 10 -38.92 -1.63 6.30
N LYS A 11 -39.79 -0.98 5.52
CA LYS A 11 -39.42 -0.06 4.43
C LYS A 11 -39.07 1.32 5.02
N GLY A 12 -38.06 1.97 4.44
CA GLY A 12 -38.07 3.42 4.36
C GLY A 12 -36.83 4.15 4.83
N HIS A 13 -36.23 4.80 3.88
CA HIS A 13 -35.48 6.06 3.80
C HIS A 13 -34.02 5.95 3.33
N LEU A 14 -33.92 5.97 1.99
CA LEU A 14 -32.73 6.44 1.28
C LEU A 14 -32.72 7.97 1.32
N ALA A 15 -31.80 8.57 2.07
CA ALA A 15 -31.50 10.00 1.98
C ALA A 15 -30.39 10.19 0.93
N GLN A 16 -30.67 11.04 -0.06
CA GLN A 16 -29.79 11.44 -1.16
C GLN A 16 -28.61 12.26 -0.65
N LEU A 17 -27.39 11.87 -1.04
CA LEU A 17 -26.19 12.72 -0.96
C LEU A 17 -25.91 13.36 -2.33
N PRO A 18 -25.42 14.60 -2.40
CA PRO A 18 -25.25 15.33 -3.65
C PRO A 18 -24.07 14.80 -4.47
N ARG A 19 -24.33 14.61 -5.78
CA ARG A 19 -23.32 14.37 -6.81
C ARG A 19 -22.64 15.69 -7.12
N ASN A 20 -21.31 15.76 -6.94
CA ASN A 20 -20.48 16.69 -7.69
C ASN A 20 -19.06 16.12 -7.91
N GLU A 21 -18.70 16.07 -9.17
CA GLU A 21 -17.37 16.06 -9.75
C GLU A 21 -16.41 14.92 -9.36
N LEU A 22 -16.64 13.76 -9.96
CA LEU A 22 -15.58 12.77 -10.18
C LEU A 22 -15.26 12.76 -11.68
N GLY A 23 -14.10 13.34 -12.04
CA GLY A 23 -13.51 13.21 -13.36
C GLY A 23 -13.34 11.73 -13.71
N HIS A 24 -13.62 11.39 -14.97
CA HIS A 24 -13.54 10.05 -15.52
C HIS A 24 -12.12 9.45 -15.35
N LEU A 25 -11.92 8.65 -14.31
CA LEU A 25 -10.87 7.66 -14.27
C LEU A 25 -11.43 6.39 -14.91
N GLN A 26 -11.07 6.15 -16.18
CA GLN A 26 -11.27 4.84 -16.80
C GLN A 26 -10.38 3.83 -16.07
N LEU A 27 -10.97 3.07 -15.17
CA LEU A 27 -10.35 1.89 -14.57
C LEU A 27 -10.25 0.82 -15.67
N GLY A 28 -9.03 0.56 -16.11
CA GLY A 28 -8.75 -0.57 -16.99
C GLY A 28 -9.08 -1.87 -16.24
N HIS A 29 -9.97 -2.67 -16.81
CA HIS A 29 -10.25 -4.00 -16.27
C HIS A 29 -8.96 -4.83 -16.26
N ALA A 30 -8.61 -5.35 -15.11
CA ALA A 30 -7.57 -6.36 -14.98
C ALA A 30 -7.88 -7.56 -15.89
N ALA A 31 -6.88 -8.05 -16.57
CA ALA A 31 -7.00 -9.15 -17.53
C ALA A 31 -7.64 -10.37 -16.85
N GLN A 32 -8.76 -10.79 -17.37
CA GLN A 32 -9.38 -12.05 -16.99
C GLN A 32 -8.43 -13.18 -17.36
N SER A 33 -8.09 -14.03 -16.41
CA SER A 33 -7.35 -15.26 -16.64
C SER A 33 -8.07 -16.11 -17.69
N PRO A 34 -7.37 -16.71 -18.65
CA PRO A 34 -8.00 -17.61 -19.62
C PRO A 34 -8.49 -18.86 -18.88
N VAL A 35 -9.79 -19.11 -18.97
CA VAL A 35 -10.42 -20.37 -18.55
C VAL A 35 -9.81 -21.47 -19.42
N GLN A 36 -9.12 -22.43 -18.82
CA GLN A 36 -8.67 -23.64 -19.50
C GLN A 36 -9.88 -24.51 -19.86
N PRO A 37 -9.94 -25.05 -21.10
CA PRO A 37 -11.05 -25.90 -21.51
C PRO A 37 -10.96 -27.30 -20.87
N ASP A 38 -12.14 -27.81 -20.47
CA ASP A 38 -12.42 -29.14 -19.95
C ASP A 38 -11.88 -30.25 -20.87
N PRO A 39 -11.17 -31.28 -20.38
CA PRO A 39 -10.59 -32.37 -21.20
C PRO A 39 -11.58 -33.45 -21.70
N SER A 40 -12.91 -33.27 -21.60
CA SER A 40 -13.87 -34.36 -21.81
C SER A 40 -14.77 -34.26 -23.06
N GLU A 41 -14.32 -33.69 -24.16
CA GLU A 41 -15.05 -33.83 -25.44
C GLU A 41 -14.25 -34.61 -26.52
N PRO A 42 -14.87 -35.53 -27.28
CA PRO A 42 -14.17 -36.38 -28.23
C PRO A 42 -13.95 -35.68 -29.59
N ARG A 43 -12.77 -35.89 -30.13
CA ARG A 43 -12.30 -35.36 -31.43
C ARG A 43 -13.11 -35.96 -32.60
N GLY A 44 -13.73 -35.10 -33.39
CA GLY A 44 -14.31 -35.40 -34.70
C GLY A 44 -13.62 -34.65 -35.83
N GLY A 45 -13.09 -35.37 -36.75
CA GLY A 45 -12.79 -35.31 -38.16
C GLY A 45 -12.46 -33.99 -38.88
N ALA A 46 -11.34 -34.04 -39.57
CA ALA A 46 -10.76 -33.05 -40.46
C ALA A 46 -11.60 -32.76 -41.74
N ALA A 47 -11.64 -31.47 -42.16
CA ALA A 47 -11.82 -31.10 -43.55
C ALA A 47 -11.08 -29.81 -43.88
N ALA A 48 -10.25 -29.86 -44.92
CA ALA A 48 -9.42 -28.77 -45.45
C ALA A 48 -10.25 -27.73 -46.25
N GLY A 49 -9.92 -26.45 -46.08
CA GLY A 49 -10.53 -25.38 -46.87
C GLY A 49 -9.83 -24.03 -46.76
N ARG A 50 -8.98 -23.75 -47.73
CA ARG A 50 -8.54 -22.48 -48.34
C ARG A 50 -8.70 -21.16 -47.57
N SER A 51 -7.55 -20.49 -47.42
CA SER A 51 -7.36 -19.08 -47.08
C SER A 51 -7.96 -18.10 -48.10
N PRO A 52 -8.41 -16.92 -47.68
CA PRO A 52 -8.35 -15.71 -48.51
C PRO A 52 -7.42 -14.63 -47.93
N THR A 53 -6.75 -13.97 -48.86
CA THR A 53 -5.82 -12.84 -48.74
C THR A 53 -6.50 -11.57 -48.19
N PRO A 54 -5.74 -10.65 -47.54
CA PRO A 54 -6.24 -9.41 -47.00
C PRO A 54 -6.26 -8.28 -48.07
N PRO A 55 -7.16 -7.29 -47.99
CA PRO A 55 -7.13 -6.09 -48.85
C PRO A 55 -6.25 -4.99 -48.22
N SER A 56 -5.73 -4.19 -49.16
CA SER A 56 -4.78 -3.11 -49.10
C SER A 56 -5.16 -1.92 -48.19
N SER A 57 -4.11 -1.31 -47.70
CA SER A 57 -3.97 -0.07 -46.94
C SER A 57 -4.55 1.19 -47.60
N VAL A 58 -5.22 2.03 -46.79
CA VAL A 58 -5.54 3.44 -47.08
C VAL A 58 -4.79 4.32 -46.06
N PRO A 59 -4.11 5.40 -46.45
CA PRO A 59 -3.33 6.24 -45.54
C PRO A 59 -4.19 7.28 -44.80
N PRO A 60 -3.75 7.73 -43.58
CA PRO A 60 -4.51 8.67 -42.79
C PRO A 60 -4.34 10.12 -43.22
N SER A 61 -5.45 10.86 -43.20
CA SER A 61 -5.56 12.30 -43.46
C SER A 61 -5.03 13.14 -42.28
N ARG A 62 -4.32 14.23 -42.61
CA ARG A 62 -3.76 15.23 -41.67
C ARG A 62 -4.86 16.10 -41.01
N PRO A 63 -4.67 16.54 -39.76
CA PRO A 63 -5.53 17.53 -39.11
C PRO A 63 -5.16 18.97 -39.53
N PRO A 64 -6.10 19.93 -39.43
CA PRO A 64 -5.89 21.31 -39.84
C PRO A 64 -5.16 22.17 -38.79
N SER A 65 -4.40 23.13 -39.33
CA SER A 65 -3.57 24.09 -38.62
C SER A 65 -4.36 25.11 -37.79
N LEU A 66 -3.96 25.31 -36.52
CA LEU A 66 -4.42 26.39 -35.65
C LEU A 66 -3.75 27.71 -36.01
N ARG A 67 -4.55 28.73 -36.32
CA ARG A 67 -4.11 30.12 -36.49
C ARG A 67 -3.83 30.79 -35.13
N ARG A 68 -2.70 31.46 -35.06
CA ARG A 68 -2.31 32.37 -33.96
C ARG A 68 -3.18 33.62 -33.95
N CYS A 69 -3.74 34.01 -32.80
CA CYS A 69 -4.22 35.34 -32.51
C CYS A 69 -3.23 36.08 -31.63
N LEU A 70 -2.84 37.28 -32.07
CA LEU A 70 -1.97 38.22 -31.34
C LEU A 70 -2.80 39.09 -30.37
N PRO A 71 -2.20 39.63 -29.28
CA PRO A 71 -2.93 40.37 -28.24
C PRO A 71 -3.07 41.85 -28.57
N GLY A 72 -4.28 42.40 -28.33
CA GLY A 72 -4.61 43.80 -28.46
C GLY A 72 -4.25 44.61 -27.24
N ALA A 73 -3.79 45.82 -27.49
CA ALA A 73 -3.23 46.79 -26.59
C ALA A 73 -4.21 47.35 -25.52
N ALA A 74 -3.71 47.52 -24.29
CA ALA A 74 -4.35 48.25 -23.20
C ALA A 74 -4.19 49.77 -23.39
N ARG A 75 -5.33 50.47 -23.31
CA ARG A 75 -5.35 51.97 -23.24
C ARG A 75 -5.24 52.42 -21.79
N VAL A 76 -4.23 53.22 -21.54
CA VAL A 76 -4.00 54.04 -20.34
C VAL A 76 -4.94 55.24 -20.32
N LEU A 77 -5.64 55.48 -19.25
CA LEU A 77 -6.28 56.75 -18.91
C LEU A 77 -5.66 57.30 -17.62
N ARG A 78 -5.10 58.48 -17.72
CA ARG A 78 -4.54 59.29 -16.63
C ARG A 78 -5.58 60.29 -16.12
N PRO A 79 -5.39 60.83 -14.88
CA PRO A 79 -6.41 61.46 -14.07
C PRO A 79 -6.41 62.97 -14.19
N ALA A 80 -7.53 63.60 -13.76
CA ALA A 80 -7.61 65.01 -13.49
C ALA A 80 -7.63 65.28 -11.97
N ALA A 81 -6.84 66.25 -11.55
CA ALA A 81 -6.69 66.82 -10.22
C ALA A 81 -7.94 67.66 -9.85
N GLU A 82 -8.26 67.88 -8.56
CA GLU A 82 -7.75 68.93 -7.71
C GLU A 82 -8.46 69.05 -6.38
N LEU A 83 -7.71 69.57 -5.42
CA LEU A 83 -8.05 70.43 -4.27
C LEU A 83 -8.84 69.90 -3.05
N GLY A 84 -8.07 69.73 -1.99
CA GLY A 84 -8.14 70.61 -0.80
C GLY A 84 -9.06 70.19 0.34
N MET A 85 -8.47 69.70 1.42
CA MET A 85 -8.76 70.13 2.83
C MET A 85 -7.72 69.51 3.76
N ALA A 86 -6.87 70.32 4.30
CA ALA A 86 -5.94 69.97 5.37
C ALA A 86 -6.66 70.01 6.72
N GLY A 87 -6.35 69.07 7.58
CA GLY A 87 -6.62 69.22 9.01
C GLY A 87 -7.53 68.14 9.62
N LEU A 88 -6.96 67.32 10.49
CA LEU A 88 -7.53 66.29 11.38
C LEU A 88 -7.23 64.83 11.02
N ALA A 89 -6.08 64.49 10.47
CA ALA A 89 -5.66 63.11 10.24
C ALA A 89 -4.39 62.69 11.01
N GLY A 90 -3.89 63.49 11.93
CA GLY A 90 -2.65 63.22 12.65
C GLY A 90 -2.73 62.26 13.86
N ALA A 91 -3.91 61.96 14.37
CA ALA A 91 -4.04 61.18 15.60
C ALA A 91 -4.54 59.74 15.38
N LEU A 92 -5.07 59.40 14.20
CA LEU A 92 -5.58 58.04 13.90
C LEU A 92 -4.56 57.13 13.17
N CYS A 93 -3.52 57.69 12.58
CA CYS A 93 -2.49 56.91 11.88
C CYS A 93 -1.45 56.28 12.84
N LEU A 94 -1.27 56.79 14.05
CA LEU A 94 -0.35 56.18 15.04
C LEU A 94 -0.95 54.99 15.80
N ALA A 95 -2.25 54.85 15.86
CA ALA A 95 -2.94 53.69 16.46
C ALA A 95 -3.02 52.48 15.49
N ALA A 96 -3.04 52.74 14.17
CA ALA A 96 -3.09 51.66 13.16
C ALA A 96 -1.70 51.06 12.88
N ALA A 97 -0.59 51.83 13.08
CA ALA A 97 0.75 51.32 12.91
C ALA A 97 1.25 50.47 14.09
N ALA A 98 0.70 50.63 15.29
CA ALA A 98 1.03 49.80 16.44
C ALA A 98 0.31 48.42 16.43
N ALA A 99 -0.77 48.26 15.67
CA ALA A 99 -1.48 46.99 15.51
C ALA A 99 -0.81 46.04 14.48
N CYS A 100 0.13 46.53 13.65
CA CYS A 100 0.85 45.70 12.65
C CYS A 100 2.19 45.17 13.15
N LEU A 101 2.57 45.41 14.41
CA LEU A 101 3.82 44.92 15.02
C LEU A 101 3.59 43.91 16.16
N LEU A 102 2.38 43.36 16.29
CA LEU A 102 2.23 42.11 16.99
C LEU A 102 2.90 41.04 16.13
N PRO A 103 3.90 40.30 16.65
CA PRO A 103 4.38 39.13 15.93
C PRO A 103 3.13 38.32 15.58
N ALA A 104 2.98 38.01 14.31
CA ALA A 104 2.03 36.97 13.90
C ALA A 104 2.43 35.75 14.73
N GLN A 105 1.76 35.56 15.87
CA GLN A 105 1.78 34.29 16.58
C GLN A 105 1.30 33.33 15.51
N GLY A 106 2.27 32.54 15.00
CA GLY A 106 2.03 31.61 13.94
C GLY A 106 0.82 30.75 14.32
N TRP A 107 -0.24 30.93 13.60
CA TRP A 107 -1.21 29.89 13.39
C TRP A 107 -0.48 28.84 12.53
N GLU A 108 0.53 28.15 13.12
CA GLU A 108 0.84 26.82 12.65
C GLU A 108 -0.48 26.08 12.79
N SER A 109 -1.12 25.83 11.66
CA SER A 109 -2.32 25.02 11.67
C SER A 109 -1.93 23.73 12.39
N ASP A 110 -2.68 23.34 13.40
CA ASP A 110 -2.48 22.12 14.19
C ASP A 110 -2.27 20.86 13.32
N ALA A 111 -2.51 20.96 12.02
CA ALA A 111 -2.33 19.98 10.96
C ALA A 111 -1.00 20.11 10.16
N GLY A 112 -0.15 21.07 10.42
CA GLY A 112 1.09 21.31 9.63
C GLY A 112 2.03 20.09 9.58
N TRP A 113 2.03 19.27 10.60
CA TRP A 113 2.82 18.05 10.67
C TRP A 113 2.46 17.02 9.58
N THR A 114 1.21 17.00 9.09
CA THR A 114 0.76 16.07 8.04
C THR A 114 1.45 16.27 6.70
N LEU A 115 2.05 17.44 6.48
CA LEU A 115 2.79 17.78 5.26
C LEU A 115 4.26 17.39 5.32
N GLN A 116 4.79 17.05 6.49
CA GLN A 116 6.21 16.69 6.66
C GLN A 116 6.60 15.46 5.83
N LYS A 117 5.65 14.54 5.57
CA LYS A 117 5.88 13.37 4.71
C LYS A 117 6.40 13.74 3.30
N TYR A 118 6.01 14.89 2.75
CA TYR A 118 6.44 15.34 1.42
C TYR A 118 7.85 15.93 1.39
N SER A 119 8.35 16.42 2.52
CA SER A 119 9.71 16.95 2.70
C SER A 119 10.64 16.00 3.45
N HIS A 120 10.14 14.83 3.87
CA HIS A 120 10.92 13.83 4.60
C HIS A 120 12.13 13.37 3.79
N GLN A 121 13.31 13.34 4.45
CA GLN A 121 14.57 12.87 3.87
C GLN A 121 15.06 11.65 4.65
N PRO A 122 15.49 10.59 3.98
CA PRO A 122 16.06 9.43 4.63
C PRO A 122 17.49 9.71 5.09
N SER A 123 17.94 9.12 6.19
CA SER A 123 19.34 9.06 6.59
C SER A 123 20.04 7.92 5.86
N ILE A 124 20.89 8.25 4.91
CA ILE A 124 21.62 7.26 4.11
C ILE A 124 22.62 6.51 5.00
N LEU A 125 22.48 5.20 5.10
CA LEU A 125 23.36 4.38 5.91
C LEU A 125 24.77 4.27 5.30
N HIS A 126 25.78 4.28 6.15
CA HIS A 126 27.16 3.96 5.77
C HIS A 126 27.35 2.47 5.53
N SER A 127 28.41 2.11 4.78
CA SER A 127 28.66 0.73 4.39
C SER A 127 28.72 -0.25 5.58
N ASP A 128 29.37 0.16 6.69
CA ASP A 128 29.47 -0.70 7.89
C ASP A 128 28.11 -0.98 8.54
N ALA A 129 27.21 0.02 8.53
CA ALA A 129 25.85 -0.17 9.03
C ALA A 129 25.02 -1.07 8.11
N ILE A 130 25.15 -0.92 6.79
CA ILE A 130 24.54 -1.79 5.79
C ILE A 130 25.04 -3.23 5.93
N GLN A 131 26.34 -3.42 6.10
CA GLN A 131 26.96 -4.73 6.36
C GLN A 131 26.30 -5.41 7.56
N LYS A 132 26.21 -4.69 8.67
CA LYS A 132 25.61 -5.19 9.90
C LYS A 132 24.14 -5.57 9.73
N VAL A 133 23.36 -4.76 9.03
CA VAL A 133 21.94 -5.09 8.72
C VAL A 133 21.84 -6.37 7.90
N ALA A 134 22.69 -6.51 6.87
CA ALA A 134 22.69 -7.72 6.04
C ALA A 134 23.11 -8.99 6.81
N GLU A 135 23.97 -8.87 7.83
CA GLU A 135 24.39 -9.95 8.73
C GLU A 135 23.32 -10.31 9.77
N GLU A 136 22.47 -9.36 10.17
CA GLU A 136 21.36 -9.56 11.10
C GLU A 136 20.16 -10.27 10.45
N THR A 137 20.07 -10.30 9.10
CA THR A 137 19.01 -11.00 8.36
C THR A 137 19.23 -12.52 8.48
N ASP A 138 18.28 -13.21 9.10
CA ASP A 138 18.31 -14.66 9.27
C ASP A 138 17.15 -15.33 8.52
N VAL A 139 17.40 -15.65 7.25
CA VAL A 139 16.39 -16.29 6.41
C VAL A 139 16.02 -17.70 6.90
N THR A 140 16.91 -18.38 7.61
CA THR A 140 16.61 -19.71 8.19
C THR A 140 15.65 -19.59 9.35
N GLU A 141 15.89 -18.64 10.28
CA GLU A 141 14.98 -18.32 11.38
C GLU A 141 13.60 -17.89 10.84
N MET A 142 13.58 -17.00 9.84
CA MET A 142 12.35 -16.58 9.19
C MET A 142 11.60 -17.77 8.58
N TRP A 143 12.30 -18.65 7.88
CA TRP A 143 11.69 -19.81 7.20
C TRP A 143 11.03 -20.77 8.17
N GLU A 144 11.78 -21.16 9.22
CA GLU A 144 11.32 -22.17 10.17
C GLU A 144 10.24 -21.62 11.13
N ASN A 145 10.39 -20.37 11.57
CA ASN A 145 9.60 -19.84 12.69
C ASN A 145 8.57 -18.78 12.26
N ASP A 146 8.70 -18.17 11.09
CA ASP A 146 7.73 -17.20 10.60
C ASP A 146 6.93 -17.75 9.41
N LEU A 147 7.60 -18.32 8.38
CA LEU A 147 6.94 -18.72 7.14
C LEU A 147 6.17 -20.04 7.26
N ARG A 148 6.84 -21.14 7.67
CA ARG A 148 6.19 -22.47 7.72
C ARG A 148 4.92 -22.53 8.54
N PRO A 149 4.81 -21.85 9.71
CA PRO A 149 3.56 -21.79 10.46
C PRO A 149 2.42 -21.09 9.71
N ILE A 150 2.71 -20.25 8.70
CA ILE A 150 1.72 -19.53 7.89
C ILE A 150 1.32 -20.36 6.66
N LEU A 151 2.14 -21.32 6.21
CA LEU A 151 1.87 -22.14 5.02
C LEU A 151 0.78 -23.19 5.25
N ILE A 152 -0.39 -22.74 5.66
CA ILE A 152 -1.60 -23.51 5.85
C ILE A 152 -2.78 -22.83 5.16
N GLU A 153 -3.86 -23.58 4.90
CA GLU A 153 -5.11 -22.97 4.44
C GLU A 153 -5.63 -22.01 5.51
N ARG A 154 -5.84 -20.74 5.13
CA ARG A 154 -6.11 -19.65 6.07
C ARG A 154 -7.10 -18.62 5.54
N TYR A 155 -8.08 -19.06 4.73
CA TYR A 155 -9.14 -18.16 4.26
C TYR A 155 -9.95 -17.58 5.43
N PRO A 156 -10.56 -16.38 5.29
CA PRO A 156 -11.28 -15.71 6.36
C PRO A 156 -12.35 -16.59 7.01
N GLY A 157 -12.32 -16.66 8.34
CA GLY A 157 -13.23 -17.49 9.13
C GLY A 157 -12.79 -18.96 9.30
N SER A 158 -11.72 -19.42 8.66
CA SER A 158 -11.16 -20.76 8.85
C SER A 158 -10.39 -20.90 10.18
N PRO A 159 -10.22 -22.13 10.70
CA PRO A 159 -9.33 -22.37 11.84
C PRO A 159 -7.89 -21.96 11.57
N GLY A 160 -7.41 -22.13 10.33
CA GLY A 160 -6.06 -21.72 9.93
C GLY A 160 -5.87 -20.20 9.96
N ASN A 161 -6.87 -19.45 9.52
CA ASN A 161 -6.85 -17.96 9.62
C ASN A 161 -6.68 -17.52 11.09
N TYR A 162 -7.45 -18.13 12.01
CA TYR A 162 -7.30 -17.85 13.44
C TYR A 162 -5.90 -18.23 13.95
N ALA A 163 -5.38 -19.40 13.58
CA ALA A 163 -4.07 -19.87 14.02
C ALA A 163 -2.95 -18.96 13.54
N VAL A 164 -2.97 -18.56 12.27
CA VAL A 164 -1.97 -17.64 11.68
C VAL A 164 -2.05 -16.27 12.33
N ARG A 165 -3.25 -15.74 12.59
CA ARG A 165 -3.43 -14.48 13.31
C ARG A 165 -2.81 -14.53 14.71
N GLN A 166 -3.02 -15.61 15.47
CA GLN A 166 -2.39 -15.77 16.78
C GLN A 166 -0.86 -15.88 16.64
N HIS A 167 -0.37 -16.64 15.67
CA HIS A 167 1.05 -16.80 15.41
C HIS A 167 1.74 -15.44 15.16
N ILE A 168 1.21 -14.63 14.24
CA ILE A 168 1.74 -13.29 13.93
C ILE A 168 1.83 -12.44 15.20
N LYS A 169 0.77 -12.41 16.01
CA LYS A 169 0.74 -11.66 17.27
C LYS A 169 1.79 -12.14 18.25
N GLU A 170 1.90 -13.47 18.43
CA GLU A 170 2.87 -14.06 19.36
C GLU A 170 4.32 -13.77 18.94
N ARG A 171 4.62 -13.78 17.63
CA ARG A 171 5.96 -13.42 17.13
C ARG A 171 6.30 -11.98 17.49
N LEU A 172 5.42 -11.04 17.25
CA LEU A 172 5.63 -9.62 17.56
C LEU A 172 5.68 -9.34 19.07
N GLN A 173 4.86 -10.03 19.87
CA GLN A 173 4.83 -9.88 21.34
C GLN A 173 6.13 -10.33 22.04
N ARG A 174 6.92 -11.22 21.40
CA ARG A 174 8.21 -11.69 21.93
C ARG A 174 9.34 -10.68 21.73
N LEU A 175 9.14 -9.68 20.87
CA LEU A 175 10.14 -8.66 20.57
C LEU A 175 10.20 -7.60 21.67
N GLN A 176 11.39 -6.99 21.81
CA GLN A 176 11.65 -6.03 22.88
C GLN A 176 11.32 -4.58 22.50
N ALA A 177 11.08 -4.31 21.21
CA ALA A 177 10.69 -2.98 20.73
C ALA A 177 9.33 -2.51 21.25
N GLY A 178 8.59 -3.38 21.96
CA GLY A 178 7.33 -3.03 22.63
C GLY A 178 6.22 -2.71 21.67
N TRP A 179 5.98 -3.62 20.75
CA TRP A 179 4.89 -3.52 19.78
C TRP A 179 3.53 -3.49 20.47
N GLU A 180 2.77 -2.44 20.25
CA GLU A 180 1.35 -2.39 20.62
C GLU A 180 0.53 -3.01 19.49
N ILE A 181 -0.24 -4.05 19.80
CA ILE A 181 -0.97 -4.87 18.83
C ILE A 181 -2.46 -4.68 19.03
N GLU A 182 -3.14 -4.21 17.97
CA GLU A 182 -4.59 -4.08 17.88
C GLU A 182 -5.15 -5.11 16.90
N GLU A 183 -6.25 -5.79 17.26
CA GLU A 183 -7.09 -6.55 16.33
C GLU A 183 -8.30 -5.69 15.92
N ASP A 184 -8.43 -5.40 14.65
CA ASP A 184 -9.58 -4.70 14.07
C ASP A 184 -10.57 -5.72 13.54
N THR A 185 -11.45 -6.20 14.43
CA THR A 185 -12.42 -7.26 14.12
C THR A 185 -13.77 -6.68 13.72
N PHE A 186 -14.32 -7.15 12.60
CA PHE A 186 -15.60 -6.70 12.05
C PHE A 186 -16.33 -7.83 11.32
N GLN A 187 -17.60 -7.61 11.01
CA GLN A 187 -18.39 -8.52 10.16
C GLN A 187 -18.79 -7.84 8.86
N LYS A 188 -18.71 -8.58 7.78
CA LYS A 188 -19.12 -8.12 6.44
C LYS A 188 -19.88 -9.20 5.71
N TYR A 189 -20.89 -8.79 4.92
CA TYR A 189 -21.62 -9.69 4.06
C TYR A 189 -20.77 -10.07 2.84
N THR A 190 -20.67 -11.37 2.56
CA THR A 190 -19.93 -11.96 1.45
C THR A 190 -20.86 -12.81 0.61
N PRO A 191 -20.44 -13.34 -0.55
CA PRO A 191 -21.23 -14.33 -1.31
C PRO A 191 -21.63 -15.57 -0.50
N TYR A 192 -20.92 -15.89 0.59
CA TYR A 192 -21.23 -16.99 1.50
C TYR A 192 -21.91 -16.54 2.81
N GLY A 193 -22.55 -15.37 2.82
CA GLY A 193 -23.19 -14.79 4.00
C GLY A 193 -22.26 -13.93 4.84
N TYR A 194 -22.67 -13.64 6.09
CA TYR A 194 -21.83 -12.85 7.00
C TYR A 194 -20.59 -13.63 7.42
N GLN A 195 -19.42 -13.04 7.19
CA GLN A 195 -18.13 -13.53 7.66
C GLN A 195 -17.50 -12.54 8.64
N THR A 196 -16.67 -13.05 9.54
CA THR A 196 -15.89 -12.24 10.48
C THR A 196 -14.46 -12.15 9.97
N PHE A 197 -13.95 -10.93 9.92
CA PHE A 197 -12.59 -10.58 9.51
C PHE A 197 -11.87 -9.91 10.68
N SER A 198 -10.54 -10.03 10.73
CA SER A 198 -9.73 -9.39 11.78
C SER A 198 -8.40 -8.94 11.21
N ASN A 199 -8.24 -7.64 10.91
CA ASN A 199 -6.94 -7.08 10.61
C ASN A 199 -6.06 -7.05 11.88
N ILE A 200 -4.75 -7.17 11.70
CA ILE A 200 -3.76 -6.98 12.77
C ILE A 200 -3.03 -5.67 12.48
N ILE A 201 -3.07 -4.73 13.42
CA ILE A 201 -2.29 -3.50 13.38
C ILE A 201 -1.28 -3.54 14.52
N SER A 202 0.00 -3.41 14.20
CA SER A 202 1.06 -3.44 15.20
C SER A 202 1.97 -2.22 15.06
N THR A 203 2.16 -1.47 16.14
CA THR A 203 2.87 -0.18 16.11
C THR A 203 3.90 -0.12 17.22
N VAL A 204 5.14 0.30 16.91
CA VAL A 204 6.22 0.42 17.90
C VAL A 204 5.97 1.57 18.87
N ASN A 205 5.56 2.74 18.36
CA ASN A 205 5.22 3.92 19.16
C ASN A 205 3.91 4.51 18.65
N PRO A 206 2.77 4.09 19.21
CA PRO A 206 1.46 4.59 18.77
C PRO A 206 1.23 6.08 19.04
N SER A 207 2.03 6.69 19.93
CA SER A 207 1.94 8.13 20.22
C SER A 207 2.60 9.01 19.17
N ALA A 208 3.42 8.45 18.29
CA ALA A 208 4.03 9.18 17.18
C ALA A 208 2.93 9.71 16.24
N LYS A 209 3.10 10.94 15.75
CA LYS A 209 2.13 11.52 14.82
C LYS A 209 2.21 10.92 13.43
N ARG A 210 3.38 10.41 13.05
CA ARG A 210 3.66 9.92 11.70
C ARG A 210 4.11 8.47 11.74
N HIS A 211 3.71 7.68 10.75
CA HIS A 211 4.04 6.27 10.65
C HIS A 211 4.49 5.91 9.23
N LEU A 212 5.66 5.26 9.13
CA LEU A 212 5.97 4.42 7.99
C LEU A 212 5.15 3.14 8.16
N VAL A 213 4.36 2.78 7.17
CA VAL A 213 3.47 1.60 7.24
C VAL A 213 3.95 0.56 6.25
N LEU A 214 4.22 -0.67 6.73
CA LEU A 214 4.38 -1.84 5.90
C LEU A 214 3.12 -2.69 6.03
N ALA A 215 2.62 -3.22 4.92
CA ALA A 215 1.42 -4.04 4.93
C ALA A 215 1.50 -5.20 3.93
N CYS A 216 0.75 -6.26 4.23
CA CYS A 216 0.41 -7.37 3.36
C CYS A 216 -0.93 -7.97 3.82
N HIS A 217 -1.52 -8.89 3.07
CA HIS A 217 -2.62 -9.69 3.57
C HIS A 217 -2.13 -11.02 4.16
N TYR A 218 -2.85 -11.56 5.16
CA TYR A 218 -2.47 -12.83 5.77
C TYR A 218 -3.47 -13.96 5.48
N ASP A 219 -4.63 -13.65 4.93
CA ASP A 219 -5.56 -14.68 4.46
C ASP A 219 -5.02 -15.37 3.22
N SER A 220 -5.57 -16.53 2.88
CA SER A 220 -5.34 -17.23 1.63
C SER A 220 -6.63 -17.33 0.85
N LYS A 221 -6.52 -17.47 -0.47
CA LYS A 221 -7.69 -17.65 -1.33
C LYS A 221 -8.51 -18.85 -0.92
N PHE A 222 -9.83 -18.67 -0.92
CA PHE A 222 -10.77 -19.77 -0.75
C PHE A 222 -11.01 -20.48 -2.07
N PHE A 223 -10.58 -21.73 -2.14
CA PHE A 223 -10.96 -22.65 -3.22
C PHE A 223 -12.03 -23.61 -2.72
N GLY A 224 -13.20 -23.60 -3.34
CA GLY A 224 -14.33 -24.41 -2.92
C GLY A 224 -14.09 -25.93 -3.05
N PRO A 225 -15.06 -26.78 -2.65
CA PRO A 225 -14.94 -28.24 -2.61
C PRO A 225 -14.61 -28.91 -3.96
N GLN A 226 -14.82 -28.22 -5.08
CA GLN A 226 -14.50 -28.69 -6.45
C GLN A 226 -13.02 -28.99 -6.67
N TRP A 227 -12.15 -28.52 -5.79
CA TRP A 227 -10.71 -28.76 -5.86
C TRP A 227 -10.28 -30.09 -5.23
N HIS A 228 -11.22 -30.99 -5.00
CA HIS A 228 -10.99 -32.40 -4.61
C HIS A 228 -10.12 -32.57 -3.35
N GLY A 229 -10.26 -31.68 -2.37
CA GLY A 229 -9.53 -31.75 -1.11
C GLY A 229 -8.06 -31.29 -1.19
N ARG A 230 -7.62 -30.69 -2.29
CA ARG A 230 -6.33 -29.97 -2.33
C ARG A 230 -6.43 -28.70 -1.48
N VAL A 231 -5.33 -28.37 -0.82
CA VAL A 231 -5.23 -27.22 0.08
C VAL A 231 -4.40 -26.15 -0.61
N PHE A 232 -4.94 -24.94 -0.72
CA PHE A 232 -4.21 -23.78 -1.20
C PHE A 232 -3.56 -23.07 -0.02
N VAL A 233 -2.24 -22.90 -0.08
CA VAL A 233 -1.48 -22.29 1.02
C VAL A 233 -0.99 -20.89 0.68
N GLY A 234 -1.06 -20.43 -0.57
CA GLY A 234 -0.67 -19.10 -0.99
C GLY A 234 0.71 -18.71 -0.46
N ALA A 235 1.76 -19.43 -0.92
CA ALA A 235 3.10 -19.20 -0.40
C ALA A 235 3.65 -17.84 -0.81
N THR A 236 3.52 -17.48 -2.10
CA THR A 236 3.81 -16.12 -2.58
C THR A 236 2.69 -15.14 -2.25
N ASP A 237 1.45 -15.64 -2.05
CA ASP A 237 0.18 -14.92 -1.99
C ASP A 237 -0.54 -15.10 -0.63
N SER A 238 -0.19 -14.43 0.47
CA SER A 238 0.97 -13.60 0.74
C SER A 238 1.70 -14.07 2.01
N ALA A 239 1.99 -15.43 2.12
CA ALA A 239 2.67 -15.96 3.30
C ALA A 239 4.11 -15.43 3.42
N VAL A 240 4.86 -15.36 2.31
CA VAL A 240 6.21 -14.79 2.28
C VAL A 240 6.22 -13.31 2.65
N PRO A 241 5.37 -12.43 2.12
CA PRO A 241 5.25 -11.05 2.60
C PRO A 241 5.04 -10.96 4.12
N CYS A 242 4.15 -11.79 4.70
CA CYS A 242 3.95 -11.83 6.15
C CYS A 242 5.23 -12.21 6.90
N ALA A 243 5.92 -13.27 6.46
CA ALA A 243 7.16 -13.72 7.10
C ALA A 243 8.28 -12.68 6.97
N MET A 244 8.42 -12.01 5.82
CA MET A 244 9.39 -10.93 5.64
C MET A 244 9.14 -9.75 6.58
N MET A 245 7.88 -9.39 6.84
CA MET A 245 7.54 -8.33 7.80
C MET A 245 7.86 -8.75 9.24
N LEU A 246 7.65 -10.02 9.61
CA LEU A 246 8.02 -10.55 10.93
C LEU A 246 9.55 -10.60 11.12
N GLU A 247 10.28 -11.07 10.11
CA GLU A 247 11.74 -11.07 10.11
C GLU A 247 12.32 -9.66 10.19
N LEU A 248 11.76 -8.70 9.45
CA LEU A 248 12.14 -7.30 9.55
C LEU A 248 11.98 -6.77 10.97
N ALA A 249 10.85 -7.06 11.62
CA ALA A 249 10.60 -6.66 13.00
C ALA A 249 11.63 -7.28 13.96
N ARG A 250 11.99 -8.58 13.77
CA ARG A 250 12.99 -9.30 14.56
C ARG A 250 14.41 -8.75 14.33
N ALA A 251 14.83 -8.64 13.08
CA ALA A 251 16.18 -8.19 12.76
C ALA A 251 16.45 -6.75 13.21
N LEU A 252 15.43 -5.91 13.19
CA LEU A 252 15.53 -4.50 13.59
C LEU A 252 15.15 -4.24 15.06
N ASP A 253 14.80 -5.26 15.84
CA ASP A 253 14.23 -5.11 17.19
C ASP A 253 15.02 -4.17 18.08
N ASN A 254 16.34 -4.37 18.20
CA ASN A 254 17.24 -3.54 18.99
C ASN A 254 17.27 -2.06 18.53
N LYS A 255 17.15 -1.81 17.22
CA LYS A 255 17.14 -0.46 16.66
C LYS A 255 15.78 0.20 16.87
N LEU A 256 14.71 -0.57 16.74
CA LEU A 256 13.33 -0.11 16.94
C LEU A 256 13.05 0.26 18.39
N GLN A 257 13.67 -0.40 19.37
CA GLN A 257 13.60 0.03 20.77
C GLN A 257 13.99 1.51 20.95
N SER A 258 14.90 2.00 20.14
CA SER A 258 15.34 3.39 20.22
C SER A 258 14.25 4.40 19.89
N ILE A 259 13.21 3.99 19.14
CA ILE A 259 12.04 4.83 18.84
C ILE A 259 11.23 5.10 20.11
N GLN A 260 11.07 4.10 20.97
CA GLN A 260 10.35 4.26 22.25
C GLN A 260 11.09 5.13 23.27
N MET A 261 12.42 5.05 23.26
CA MET A 261 13.27 5.81 24.18
C MET A 261 13.46 7.27 23.71
N SER A 262 12.61 7.78 22.83
CA SER A 262 12.85 9.04 22.15
C SER A 262 12.88 10.23 23.10
N SER A 263 14.01 10.92 23.10
CA SER A 263 14.16 12.27 23.62
C SER A 263 13.47 13.26 22.64
N ALA A 264 13.09 14.43 23.13
CA ALA A 264 12.40 15.50 22.38
C ALA A 264 13.08 15.97 21.06
N SER A 265 14.21 15.40 20.69
CA SER A 265 15.02 15.72 19.50
C SER A 265 14.82 14.77 18.32
N ARG A 266 14.04 13.69 18.45
CA ARG A 266 13.81 12.72 17.35
C ARG A 266 12.57 13.06 16.53
N PRO A 267 12.56 12.70 15.24
CA PRO A 267 11.34 12.81 14.45
C PRO A 267 10.18 12.09 15.12
N ASP A 268 9.02 12.70 15.10
CA ASP A 268 7.76 12.11 15.57
C ASP A 268 7.23 11.12 14.52
N LEU A 269 8.02 10.08 14.26
CA LEU A 269 7.86 9.07 13.23
C LEU A 269 8.12 7.69 13.81
N SER A 270 7.26 6.73 13.53
CA SER A 270 7.34 5.35 14.01
C SER A 270 7.09 4.34 12.89
N LEU A 271 7.27 3.06 13.19
CA LEU A 271 6.95 1.93 12.32
C LEU A 271 5.61 1.33 12.71
N GLN A 272 4.77 1.08 11.71
CA GLN A 272 3.52 0.33 11.85
C GLN A 272 3.49 -0.81 10.84
N LEU A 273 3.09 -1.99 11.28
CA LEU A 273 2.84 -3.16 10.45
C LEU A 273 1.33 -3.41 10.41
N ILE A 274 0.80 -3.68 9.23
CA ILE A 274 -0.62 -4.04 9.04
C ILE A 274 -0.68 -5.35 8.27
N PHE A 275 -1.37 -6.34 8.86
CA PHE A 275 -1.68 -7.60 8.19
C PHE A 275 -3.19 -7.59 7.94
N PHE A 276 -3.59 -7.46 6.69
CA PHE A 276 -4.99 -7.43 6.30
C PHE A 276 -5.62 -8.81 6.28
N ASP A 277 -6.90 -8.88 6.55
CA ASP A 277 -7.72 -10.09 6.45
C ASP A 277 -8.80 -9.90 5.38
N GLY A 278 -8.97 -10.87 4.50
CA GLY A 278 -9.98 -10.83 3.45
C GLY A 278 -9.61 -9.89 2.30
N GLU A 279 -8.37 -9.92 1.86
CA GLU A 279 -7.96 -9.36 0.58
C GLU A 279 -8.65 -10.13 -0.55
N GLU A 280 -8.60 -11.45 -0.46
CA GLU A 280 -9.02 -12.41 -1.47
C GLU A 280 -10.53 -12.44 -1.70
N ALA A 281 -10.92 -12.50 -2.97
CA ALA A 281 -12.31 -12.70 -3.34
C ALA A 281 -12.78 -14.13 -3.05
N PHE A 282 -13.97 -14.28 -2.45
CA PHE A 282 -14.57 -15.60 -2.22
C PHE A 282 -15.06 -16.27 -3.51
N VAL A 283 -15.59 -15.49 -4.45
CA VAL A 283 -16.15 -16.00 -5.71
C VAL A 283 -15.58 -15.26 -6.90
N ARG A 284 -15.67 -13.93 -6.90
CA ARG A 284 -15.25 -13.12 -8.01
C ARG A 284 -14.75 -11.76 -7.54
N TRP A 285 -13.54 -11.41 -7.96
CA TRP A 285 -12.98 -10.09 -7.71
C TRP A 285 -13.93 -8.96 -8.13
N SER A 286 -14.30 -8.16 -7.17
CA SER A 286 -15.19 -7.01 -7.34
C SER A 286 -15.12 -6.09 -6.10
N PRO A 287 -15.56 -4.83 -6.19
CA PRO A 287 -15.59 -3.93 -5.02
C PRO A 287 -16.42 -4.44 -3.83
N SER A 288 -17.28 -5.44 -4.01
CA SER A 288 -18.11 -6.05 -2.96
C SER A 288 -17.65 -7.46 -2.57
N ASP A 289 -16.68 -8.03 -3.27
CA ASP A 289 -16.13 -9.36 -3.01
C ASP A 289 -14.61 -9.33 -3.24
N SER A 290 -13.92 -8.55 -2.42
CA SER A 290 -12.47 -8.46 -2.24
C SER A 290 -12.14 -7.33 -1.28
N LEU A 291 -10.90 -7.23 -0.82
CA LEU A 291 -10.32 -6.11 -0.05
C LEU A 291 -11.16 -5.75 1.20
N TYR A 292 -11.77 -6.75 1.83
CA TYR A 292 -12.70 -6.53 2.95
C TYR A 292 -12.02 -5.82 4.12
N GLY A 293 -10.81 -6.27 4.47
CA GLY A 293 -10.03 -5.75 5.58
C GLY A 293 -9.54 -4.32 5.35
N SER A 294 -8.92 -4.09 4.22
CA SER A 294 -8.37 -2.76 3.88
C SER A 294 -9.46 -1.71 3.67
N GLN A 295 -10.59 -2.07 3.04
CA GLN A 295 -11.74 -1.18 2.92
C GLN A 295 -12.29 -0.77 4.29
N HIS A 296 -12.45 -1.75 5.22
CA HIS A 296 -12.93 -1.48 6.57
C HIS A 296 -11.95 -0.59 7.34
N LEU A 297 -10.67 -0.97 7.36
CA LEU A 297 -9.65 -0.24 8.12
C LEU A 297 -9.46 1.19 7.61
N ALA A 298 -9.40 1.40 6.29
CA ALA A 298 -9.30 2.75 5.73
C ALA A 298 -10.49 3.62 6.11
N GLN A 299 -11.72 3.06 6.15
CA GLN A 299 -12.91 3.78 6.60
C GLN A 299 -12.87 4.08 8.10
N LYS A 300 -12.39 3.16 8.93
CA LYS A 300 -12.19 3.37 10.37
C LYS A 300 -11.16 4.47 10.62
N MET A 301 -10.01 4.40 9.96
CA MET A 301 -8.91 5.35 10.14
C MET A 301 -9.27 6.79 9.73
N VAL A 302 -10.10 6.97 8.68
CA VAL A 302 -10.56 8.30 8.27
C VAL A 302 -11.43 8.97 9.34
N SER A 303 -12.15 8.20 10.13
CA SER A 303 -13.03 8.68 11.19
C SER A 303 -12.37 8.70 12.58
N THR A 304 -11.15 8.18 12.71
CA THR A 304 -10.43 8.11 13.99
C THR A 304 -9.48 9.32 14.11
N PRO A 305 -9.71 10.22 15.11
CA PRO A 305 -8.82 11.35 15.36
C PRO A 305 -7.37 10.93 15.62
N HIS A 306 -6.41 11.64 15.02
CA HIS A 306 -5.00 11.40 15.24
C HIS A 306 -4.19 12.71 15.12
N PRO A 307 -3.30 13.04 16.09
CA PRO A 307 -3.13 12.35 17.39
C PRO A 307 -4.42 12.29 18.21
N PRO A 308 -4.48 11.46 19.26
CA PRO A 308 -5.67 11.38 20.10
C PRO A 308 -6.14 12.75 20.56
N GLY A 309 -7.45 13.05 20.40
CA GLY A 309 -8.04 14.36 20.71
C GLY A 309 -7.95 15.41 19.62
N SER A 310 -7.29 15.12 18.47
CA SER A 310 -7.33 16.04 17.32
C SER A 310 -8.77 16.23 16.80
N THR A 311 -9.11 17.45 16.43
CA THR A 311 -10.39 17.77 15.79
C THR A 311 -10.26 18.02 14.29
N THR A 312 -9.05 18.03 13.77
CA THR A 312 -8.73 18.45 12.39
C THR A 312 -7.99 17.38 11.59
N THR A 313 -7.41 16.37 12.26
CA THR A 313 -6.59 15.33 11.63
C THR A 313 -7.00 13.94 12.09
N ASN A 314 -6.74 12.93 11.26
CA ASN A 314 -7.11 11.54 11.47
C ASN A 314 -5.92 10.58 11.22
N GLN A 315 -6.12 9.28 11.50
CA GLN A 315 -5.08 8.27 11.38
C GLN A 315 -4.51 8.14 9.96
N LEU A 316 -5.31 8.30 8.89
CA LEU A 316 -4.79 8.25 7.51
C LEU A 316 -3.81 9.38 7.21
N GLN A 317 -4.02 10.56 7.80
CA GLN A 317 -3.09 11.68 7.63
C GLN A 317 -1.77 11.43 8.34
N GLY A 318 -1.77 10.56 9.37
CA GLY A 318 -0.58 10.07 10.05
C GLY A 318 0.24 9.05 9.26
N MET A 319 -0.33 8.44 8.23
CA MET A 319 0.41 7.54 7.36
C MET A 319 1.32 8.34 6.42
N ASP A 320 2.61 8.21 6.59
CA ASP A 320 3.61 8.90 5.76
C ASP A 320 3.76 8.24 4.40
N LEU A 321 3.91 6.92 4.41
CA LEU A 321 4.05 6.07 3.25
C LEU A 321 3.48 4.69 3.60
N LEU A 322 2.62 4.16 2.77
CA LEU A 322 2.16 2.77 2.82
C LEU A 322 2.97 1.95 1.83
N ILE A 323 3.77 1.01 2.32
CA ILE A 323 4.48 0.02 1.51
C ILE A 323 3.65 -1.26 1.57
N LEU A 324 3.04 -1.63 0.46
CA LEU A 324 2.27 -2.86 0.34
C LEU A 324 3.11 -3.93 -0.36
N LEU A 325 3.21 -5.10 0.28
CA LEU A 325 3.95 -6.27 -0.19
C LEU A 325 2.95 -7.34 -0.63
N ASP A 326 3.07 -7.81 -1.86
CA ASP A 326 2.25 -8.90 -2.36
C ASP A 326 2.95 -9.70 -3.44
N LEU A 327 2.59 -10.98 -3.61
CA LEU A 327 3.11 -11.93 -4.61
C LEU A 327 4.64 -12.06 -4.61
N ILE A 328 5.27 -12.00 -3.44
CA ILE A 328 6.72 -12.11 -3.27
C ILE A 328 7.11 -13.54 -2.90
N GLY A 329 8.20 -14.04 -3.50
CA GLY A 329 8.76 -15.34 -3.14
C GLY A 329 9.23 -16.18 -4.33
N ALA A 330 8.71 -15.93 -5.53
CA ALA A 330 9.20 -16.55 -6.76
C ALA A 330 10.57 -15.99 -7.18
N PRO A 331 11.36 -16.74 -7.97
CA PRO A 331 12.67 -16.27 -8.42
C PRO A 331 12.58 -15.06 -9.36
N ASN A 332 13.55 -14.15 -9.24
CA ASN A 332 13.77 -13.01 -10.13
C ASN A 332 12.52 -12.14 -10.36
N PRO A 333 11.81 -11.67 -9.33
CA PRO A 333 10.68 -10.79 -9.51
C PRO A 333 11.13 -9.44 -10.07
N VAL A 334 10.24 -8.79 -10.83
CA VAL A 334 10.46 -7.42 -11.32
C VAL A 334 9.37 -6.53 -10.76
N PHE A 335 9.75 -5.55 -9.95
CA PHE A 335 8.85 -4.55 -9.39
C PHE A 335 8.89 -3.28 -10.23
N PRO A 336 7.76 -2.81 -10.78
CA PRO A 336 7.69 -1.53 -11.48
C PRO A 336 7.41 -0.35 -10.54
N ASP A 337 7.74 0.86 -10.99
CA ASP A 337 7.34 2.10 -10.31
C ASP A 337 5.89 2.45 -10.68
N TYR A 338 4.95 2.12 -9.80
CA TYR A 338 3.52 2.29 -10.05
C TYR A 338 3.02 3.74 -9.88
N PHE A 339 3.65 4.53 -8.99
CA PHE A 339 3.09 5.81 -8.56
C PHE A 339 4.12 6.95 -8.62
N PRO A 340 3.96 7.92 -9.57
CA PRO A 340 4.90 9.02 -9.74
C PRO A 340 5.16 9.86 -8.47
N ASN A 341 4.17 9.98 -7.59
CA ASN A 341 4.30 10.75 -6.34
C ASN A 341 5.18 10.08 -5.29
N THR A 342 5.44 8.79 -5.42
CA THR A 342 6.32 7.99 -4.55
C THR A 342 7.58 7.48 -5.24
N SER A 343 7.80 7.83 -6.53
CA SER A 343 8.97 7.40 -7.33
C SER A 343 10.32 7.67 -6.64
N ARG A 344 10.44 8.73 -5.82
CA ARG A 344 11.66 8.98 -5.05
C ARG A 344 12.00 7.84 -4.08
N TRP A 345 10.99 7.18 -3.52
CA TRP A 345 11.16 6.04 -2.62
C TRP A 345 11.45 4.77 -3.39
N PHE A 346 10.83 4.60 -4.56
CA PHE A 346 11.18 3.54 -5.48
C PHE A 346 12.63 3.64 -5.95
N GLN A 347 13.10 4.84 -6.34
CA GLN A 347 14.51 5.09 -6.69
C GLN A 347 15.44 4.85 -5.49
N ARG A 348 14.96 5.05 -4.25
CA ARG A 348 15.76 4.71 -3.06
C ARG A 348 15.95 3.20 -2.95
N LEU A 349 14.92 2.37 -3.19
CA LEU A 349 15.04 0.92 -3.24
C LEU A 349 16.05 0.47 -4.31
N GLN A 350 16.00 1.04 -5.50
CA GLN A 350 16.99 0.78 -6.56
C GLN A 350 18.42 1.10 -6.11
N ALA A 351 18.62 2.24 -5.45
CA ALA A 351 19.93 2.65 -4.97
C ALA A 351 20.45 1.75 -3.83
N ILE A 352 19.56 1.24 -2.98
CA ILE A 352 19.89 0.26 -1.93
C ILE A 352 20.25 -1.08 -2.55
N GLU A 353 19.48 -1.58 -3.52
CA GLU A 353 19.77 -2.81 -4.28
C GLU A 353 21.18 -2.73 -4.89
N GLN A 354 21.49 -1.67 -5.63
CA GLN A 354 22.79 -1.45 -6.23
C GLN A 354 23.92 -1.37 -5.20
N LYS A 355 23.66 -0.72 -4.05
CA LYS A 355 24.64 -0.60 -2.97
C LYS A 355 24.96 -1.96 -2.34
N LEU A 356 23.94 -2.75 -2.00
CA LEU A 356 24.09 -4.10 -1.46
C LEU A 356 24.79 -5.03 -2.47
N HIS A 357 24.43 -4.94 -3.77
CA HIS A 357 25.10 -5.66 -4.85
C HIS A 357 26.60 -5.31 -4.91
N SER A 358 26.95 -4.01 -4.95
CA SER A 358 28.33 -3.55 -5.02
C SER A 358 29.19 -3.96 -3.80
N MET A 359 28.53 -4.29 -2.69
CA MET A 359 29.18 -4.80 -1.46
C MET A 359 29.20 -6.34 -1.40
N ASN A 360 28.71 -7.04 -2.42
CA ASN A 360 28.55 -8.51 -2.45
C ASN A 360 27.70 -9.07 -1.28
N LEU A 361 26.67 -8.33 -0.87
CA LEU A 361 25.77 -8.71 0.21
C LEU A 361 24.47 -9.37 -0.27
N LEU A 362 24.21 -9.34 -1.59
CA LEU A 362 23.12 -10.06 -2.24
C LEU A 362 23.64 -11.38 -2.81
N LYS A 363 22.91 -12.47 -2.55
CA LYS A 363 23.25 -13.81 -3.03
C LYS A 363 22.74 -14.02 -4.45
N ASN A 364 23.53 -14.67 -5.32
CA ASN A 364 23.16 -14.98 -6.72
C ASN A 364 22.57 -13.79 -7.50
N HIS A 365 22.96 -12.58 -7.12
CA HIS A 365 22.49 -11.34 -7.74
C HIS A 365 23.53 -10.89 -8.77
N LEU A 366 23.25 -11.17 -10.07
CA LEU A 366 24.15 -10.86 -11.18
C LEU A 366 23.99 -9.37 -11.58
N ASP A 367 24.94 -8.86 -12.37
CA ASP A 367 24.93 -7.47 -12.86
C ASP A 367 23.65 -7.16 -13.68
N GLU A 368 23.10 -8.16 -14.37
CA GLU A 368 21.87 -8.04 -15.16
C GLU A 368 20.62 -8.20 -14.30
N THR A 369 20.74 -8.67 -13.05
CA THR A 369 19.60 -8.83 -12.15
C THR A 369 19.25 -7.49 -11.52
N GLN A 370 18.04 -7.06 -11.75
CA GLN A 370 17.47 -5.87 -11.09
C GLN A 370 16.05 -6.18 -10.70
N TYR A 371 15.76 -6.15 -9.40
CA TYR A 371 14.41 -6.35 -8.89
C TYR A 371 13.53 -5.11 -9.13
N PHE A 372 14.09 -3.89 -8.97
CA PHE A 372 13.34 -2.64 -9.12
C PHE A 372 13.63 -1.98 -10.46
N GLN A 373 12.63 -1.96 -11.39
CA GLN A 373 12.83 -1.48 -12.76
C GLN A 373 11.83 -0.40 -13.16
N ASN A 374 12.31 0.72 -13.75
CA ASN A 374 11.48 1.88 -14.10
C ASN A 374 10.54 1.68 -15.29
N ASN A 375 10.76 0.68 -16.16
CA ASN A 375 10.18 0.64 -17.51
C ASN A 375 9.21 -0.51 -17.77
N VAL A 376 8.72 -1.20 -16.74
CA VAL A 376 7.94 -2.44 -16.91
C VAL A 376 6.43 -2.26 -16.72
N HIS A 377 6.00 -1.09 -16.29
CA HIS A 377 4.60 -0.84 -15.91
C HIS A 377 3.59 -1.09 -17.03
N ARG A 378 2.57 -1.91 -16.77
CA ARG A 378 1.45 -2.23 -17.69
C ARG A 378 0.08 -2.08 -17.02
N GLY A 379 -0.19 -0.94 -16.42
CA GLY A 379 -1.47 -0.66 -15.77
C GLY A 379 -1.40 -0.73 -14.24
N LEU A 380 -2.44 -0.28 -13.58
CA LEU A 380 -2.60 -0.37 -12.14
C LEU A 380 -3.10 -1.75 -11.77
N VAL A 381 -2.58 -2.28 -10.66
CA VAL A 381 -3.07 -3.51 -10.02
C VAL A 381 -3.99 -3.08 -8.87
N GLU A 382 -5.18 -3.67 -8.77
CA GLU A 382 -6.07 -3.49 -7.62
C GLU A 382 -5.59 -4.39 -6.49
N ASP A 383 -5.45 -3.83 -5.27
CA ASP A 383 -4.95 -4.52 -4.10
C ASP A 383 -5.27 -3.68 -2.85
N ASP A 384 -4.91 -4.11 -1.66
CA ASP A 384 -5.19 -3.50 -0.35
C ASP A 384 -4.76 -2.03 -0.20
N HIS A 385 -3.87 -1.53 -1.07
CA HIS A 385 -3.51 -0.12 -1.10
C HIS A 385 -4.63 0.79 -1.64
N VAL A 386 -5.54 0.26 -2.48
CA VAL A 386 -6.55 1.08 -3.19
C VAL A 386 -7.44 1.89 -2.25
N PRO A 387 -7.99 1.35 -1.15
CA PRO A 387 -8.81 2.13 -0.23
C PRO A 387 -8.05 3.31 0.43
N PHE A 388 -6.74 3.16 0.64
CA PHE A 388 -5.87 4.19 1.20
C PHE A 388 -5.44 5.21 0.16
N LEU A 389 -5.07 4.77 -1.04
CA LEU A 389 -4.71 5.62 -2.18
C LEU A 389 -5.83 6.60 -2.53
N LEU A 390 -7.08 6.10 -2.61
CA LEU A 390 -8.26 6.92 -2.88
C LEU A 390 -8.53 7.98 -1.80
N ARG A 391 -7.90 7.86 -0.63
CA ARG A 391 -7.98 8.81 0.49
C ARG A 391 -6.72 9.65 0.65
N GLY A 392 -5.82 9.61 -0.35
CA GLY A 392 -4.64 10.48 -0.43
C GLY A 392 -3.42 9.99 0.35
N VAL A 393 -3.39 8.72 0.78
CA VAL A 393 -2.18 8.12 1.38
C VAL A 393 -1.14 7.87 0.28
N PRO A 394 0.12 8.32 0.44
CA PRO A 394 1.19 7.94 -0.48
C PRO A 394 1.46 6.43 -0.43
N VAL A 395 1.55 5.78 -1.58
CA VAL A 395 1.70 4.32 -1.71
C VAL A 395 2.98 3.97 -2.44
N LEU A 396 3.69 2.96 -1.94
CA LEU A 396 4.75 2.22 -2.63
C LEU A 396 4.30 0.75 -2.72
N HIS A 397 3.86 0.32 -3.90
CA HIS A 397 3.30 -1.02 -4.11
C HIS A 397 4.38 -1.95 -4.63
N LEU A 398 4.76 -2.93 -3.82
CA LEU A 398 5.78 -3.94 -4.15
C LEU A 398 5.09 -5.25 -4.52
N ILE A 399 4.53 -5.27 -5.71
CA ILE A 399 3.97 -6.44 -6.38
C ILE A 399 4.69 -6.64 -7.72
N PRO A 400 5.18 -7.86 -8.04
CA PRO A 400 5.92 -8.08 -9.27
C PRO A 400 5.02 -7.99 -10.51
N SER A 401 5.61 -7.60 -11.64
CA SER A 401 4.97 -7.66 -12.95
C SER A 401 5.94 -8.23 -13.99
N PRO A 402 5.62 -9.39 -14.60
CA PRO A 402 4.40 -10.19 -14.46
C PRO A 402 4.26 -10.84 -13.08
N PHE A 403 3.05 -11.28 -12.74
CA PHE A 403 2.78 -12.07 -11.55
C PHE A 403 3.51 -13.42 -11.62
N PRO A 404 3.83 -14.05 -10.46
CA PRO A 404 4.41 -15.39 -10.43
C PRO A 404 3.56 -16.41 -11.19
N GLU A 405 4.19 -17.35 -11.90
CA GLU A 405 3.47 -18.40 -12.65
C GLU A 405 2.61 -19.29 -11.73
N VAL A 406 2.98 -19.38 -10.45
CA VAL A 406 2.25 -20.13 -9.43
C VAL A 406 1.01 -19.41 -8.89
N TRP A 407 0.81 -18.13 -9.22
CA TRP A 407 -0.29 -17.31 -8.72
C TRP A 407 -1.65 -17.97 -8.98
N HIS A 408 -2.45 -18.09 -7.91
CA HIS A 408 -3.77 -18.74 -7.91
C HIS A 408 -3.77 -20.16 -8.46
N THR A 409 -2.66 -20.87 -8.33
CA THR A 409 -2.56 -22.31 -8.63
C THR A 409 -2.22 -23.10 -7.35
N MET A 410 -2.49 -24.39 -7.35
CA MET A 410 -2.14 -25.27 -6.23
C MET A 410 -0.62 -25.53 -6.12
N GLU A 411 0.14 -24.94 -7.01
CA GLU A 411 1.60 -24.99 -7.00
C GLU A 411 2.22 -23.76 -6.28
N ASP A 412 1.40 -22.85 -5.72
CA ASP A 412 1.88 -21.77 -4.86
C ASP A 412 2.19 -22.31 -3.45
N THR A 413 3.29 -23.06 -3.37
CA THR A 413 3.74 -23.84 -2.21
C THR A 413 5.20 -23.54 -1.86
N GLU A 414 5.66 -24.04 -0.69
CA GLU A 414 7.03 -23.86 -0.20
C GLU A 414 8.10 -24.29 -1.22
N GLU A 415 7.83 -25.38 -1.97
CA GLU A 415 8.77 -25.96 -2.92
C GLU A 415 9.08 -25.05 -4.12
N ASN A 416 8.19 -24.12 -4.43
CA ASN A 416 8.33 -23.18 -5.55
C ASN A 416 8.84 -21.79 -5.14
N LEU A 417 9.24 -21.63 -3.87
CA LEU A 417 9.85 -20.40 -3.37
C LEU A 417 11.37 -20.36 -3.65
N ASP A 418 11.87 -19.18 -3.95
CA ASP A 418 13.31 -18.91 -4.05
C ASP A 418 13.83 -18.21 -2.79
N GLN A 419 14.45 -18.99 -1.90
CA GLN A 419 15.00 -18.50 -0.64
C GLN A 419 16.02 -17.37 -0.84
N THR A 420 16.79 -17.42 -1.92
CA THR A 420 17.81 -16.42 -2.23
C THR A 420 17.19 -15.07 -2.55
N THR A 421 16.17 -15.06 -3.40
CA THR A 421 15.42 -13.85 -3.74
C THR A 421 14.75 -13.25 -2.48
N ILE A 422 14.13 -14.09 -1.65
CA ILE A 422 13.47 -13.65 -0.41
C ILE A 422 14.49 -13.02 0.55
N GLU A 423 15.67 -13.63 0.74
CA GLU A 423 16.74 -13.09 1.58
C GLU A 423 17.22 -11.73 1.06
N ASN A 424 17.46 -11.62 -0.25
CA ASN A 424 17.91 -10.38 -0.88
C ASN A 424 16.89 -9.24 -0.70
N LEU A 425 15.62 -9.51 -0.95
CA LEU A 425 14.55 -8.53 -0.78
C LEU A 425 14.37 -8.13 0.69
N SER A 426 14.51 -9.08 1.63
CA SER A 426 14.48 -8.78 3.07
C SER A 426 15.58 -7.81 3.47
N LYS A 427 16.83 -8.02 3.00
CA LYS A 427 17.94 -7.09 3.26
C LYS A 427 17.68 -5.69 2.69
N ILE A 428 17.18 -5.60 1.46
CA ILE A 428 16.86 -4.32 0.81
C ILE A 428 15.79 -3.58 1.61
N LEU A 429 14.74 -4.28 2.02
CA LEU A 429 13.63 -3.69 2.77
C LEU A 429 14.05 -3.22 4.16
N GLN A 430 14.88 -4.01 4.88
CA GLN A 430 15.42 -3.65 6.18
C GLN A 430 16.29 -2.39 6.12
N VAL A 431 17.19 -2.28 5.14
CA VAL A 431 17.98 -1.06 4.92
C VAL A 431 17.08 0.13 4.62
N PHE A 432 16.08 -0.05 3.75
CA PHE A 432 15.12 1.01 3.41
C PHE A 432 14.38 1.54 4.65
N VAL A 433 13.87 0.63 5.49
CA VAL A 433 13.12 1.00 6.70
C VAL A 433 14.00 1.79 7.68
N LEU A 434 15.24 1.36 7.92
CA LEU A 434 16.16 2.09 8.80
C LEU A 434 16.47 3.48 8.28
N GLU A 435 16.75 3.61 6.98
CA GLU A 435 17.02 4.91 6.38
C GLU A 435 15.79 5.84 6.43
N TYR A 436 14.60 5.29 6.19
CA TYR A 436 13.36 6.05 6.28
C TYR A 436 13.10 6.54 7.71
N LEU A 437 13.31 5.68 8.70
CA LEU A 437 13.10 5.99 10.11
C LEU A 437 14.23 6.82 10.74
N ASN A 438 15.33 7.07 10.00
CA ASN A 438 16.52 7.75 10.47
C ASN A 438 17.18 7.06 11.68
N LEU A 439 17.30 5.73 11.64
CA LEU A 439 17.84 4.87 12.71
C LEU A 439 19.25 4.36 12.40
#